data_cc489513b98724ef53885bea4d2dca3f
#
_entry.id   cc489513b98724ef53885bea4d2dca3f
#
_cell.length_a   1.000
_cell.length_b   1.000
_cell.length_c   1.000
_cell.angle_alpha   90.00
_cell.angle_beta   90.00
_cell.angle_gamma   90.00
#
_symmetry.space_group_name_H-M   'P 1'
#
loop_
_entity.id
_entity.type
_entity.pdbx_description
1 polymer ?
#
loop_
_entity_poly.entity_id
_entity_poly.type
_entity_poly.pdbx_seq_one_letter_code
_entity_poly.pdbx_strand_id
1 'polypeptide(L)'
;MPSSGLDRSRCGRAAAGIVLVALAGMSHAAFGATPDPDQQRWLSSHENGLVTDAQVHFFPLPHERSGPTTVVIAADGRVWFTESGGNRIGSINPDGSGLMEFPLPHPDSSPRILARGADGSLWFSEHTGNRMARITQNGVITEWDIPTPNSQPRAIALGSDGNIWFGMFAAGKVGRITPKGIITEFSTPTADSGPRALAAGADGNIWFSEYKTDRIGRITPKGVITEFPLPRPNSGPGDITMGPDGGLWFVELSGGIDGVRTDGNRIGRITYDGKVSEFPMPAAGASAINITVGPDRNLWYTRGAGLGRVTPQGMVTEFPAGADSRGAGLSAGSDREPPKRLVNRLWFADGGANHISYLQFTPAAAEH
;
A
#
# COMPACT_ATOMS: atom_id res chain seq x y z
N MET A 1 -15.05 -42.95 -29.49
CA MET A 1 -14.77 -41.54 -29.22
C MET A 1 -14.59 -41.39 -27.72
N PRO A 2 -13.38 -41.13 -27.20
CA PRO A 2 -13.16 -40.98 -25.78
C PRO A 2 -13.23 -39.50 -25.41
N SER A 3 -13.93 -39.21 -24.33
CA SER A 3 -14.02 -37.97 -23.60
C SER A 3 -12.71 -37.68 -22.88
N SER A 4 -12.04 -36.57 -23.23
CA SER A 4 -10.85 -36.08 -22.53
C SER A 4 -11.28 -35.27 -21.32
N GLY A 5 -10.99 -35.79 -20.13
CA GLY A 5 -11.08 -35.07 -18.86
C GLY A 5 -9.95 -34.05 -18.76
N LEU A 6 -10.33 -32.83 -18.46
CA LEU A 6 -9.38 -31.75 -18.15
C LEU A 6 -8.90 -31.90 -16.70
N ASP A 7 -7.64 -32.30 -16.57
CA ASP A 7 -6.90 -32.31 -15.32
C ASP A 7 -6.62 -30.85 -14.86
N ARG A 8 -7.18 -30.47 -13.68
CA ARG A 8 -7.05 -29.14 -13.07
C ARG A 8 -5.95 -29.11 -11.99
N SER A 9 -4.78 -29.63 -12.27
CA SER A 9 -3.64 -29.52 -11.36
C SER A 9 -2.36 -29.10 -12.08
N ARG A 10 -2.24 -27.84 -12.43
CA ARG A 10 -0.95 -27.23 -12.78
C ARG A 10 -0.72 -25.99 -11.93
N CYS A 11 -0.13 -26.22 -10.76
CA CYS A 11 0.57 -25.20 -9.99
C CYS A 11 1.88 -24.89 -10.75
N GLY A 12 1.91 -23.78 -11.50
CA GLY A 12 3.10 -23.34 -12.23
C GLY A 12 4.15 -22.81 -11.25
N ARG A 13 5.27 -23.51 -11.08
CA ARG A 13 6.47 -23.00 -10.42
C ARG A 13 7.28 -22.21 -11.46
N ALA A 14 7.33 -20.89 -11.32
CA ALA A 14 8.33 -20.08 -12.02
C ALA A 14 9.54 -19.92 -11.10
N ALA A 15 10.65 -20.55 -11.45
CA ALA A 15 11.94 -20.37 -10.78
C ALA A 15 12.57 -19.06 -11.29
N ALA A 16 12.65 -18.04 -10.44
CA ALA A 16 13.40 -16.82 -10.72
C ALA A 16 14.87 -17.02 -10.31
N GLY A 17 15.77 -17.00 -11.29
CA GLY A 17 17.21 -17.03 -11.06
C GLY A 17 17.69 -15.71 -10.43
N ILE A 18 18.38 -15.80 -9.31
CA ILE A 18 18.94 -14.67 -8.57
C ILE A 18 20.42 -14.52 -8.95
N VAL A 19 20.82 -13.34 -9.41
CA VAL A 19 22.24 -12.97 -9.56
C VAL A 19 22.69 -12.25 -8.27
N LEU A 20 23.67 -12.85 -7.62
CA LEU A 20 24.28 -12.37 -6.38
C LEU A 20 25.34 -11.30 -6.71
N VAL A 21 25.24 -10.11 -6.12
CA VAL A 21 26.38 -9.18 -6.00
C VAL A 21 26.63 -8.95 -4.51
N ALA A 22 27.74 -9.47 -4.04
CA ALA A 22 28.22 -9.26 -2.67
C ALA A 22 28.99 -7.93 -2.61
N LEU A 23 28.61 -7.05 -1.67
CA LEU A 23 29.46 -5.94 -1.23
C LEU A 23 29.62 -6.01 0.29
N ALA A 24 30.85 -6.25 0.68
CA ALA A 24 31.30 -6.26 2.07
C ALA A 24 31.63 -4.85 2.56
N GLY A 25 31.23 -4.55 3.78
CA GLY A 25 31.92 -3.65 4.71
C GLY A 25 31.63 -2.17 4.60
N MET A 26 30.86 -1.63 5.55
CA MET A 26 31.16 -0.33 6.18
C MET A 26 30.55 -0.24 7.60
N SER A 27 31.35 0.36 8.48
CA SER A 27 31.29 0.36 9.92
C SER A 27 30.10 1.11 10.54
N HIS A 28 29.68 0.60 11.70
CA HIS A 28 28.69 1.19 12.63
C HIS A 28 29.22 2.50 13.24
N ALA A 29 28.40 3.56 13.18
CA ALA A 29 28.43 4.61 14.18
C ALA A 29 27.09 5.34 14.29
N ALA A 30 26.54 5.33 15.51
CA ALA A 30 25.63 6.28 16.13
C ALA A 30 24.14 6.27 15.77
N PHE A 31 23.33 5.52 16.53
CA PHE A 31 22.06 6.02 17.09
C PHE A 31 21.84 5.36 18.46
N GLY A 32 21.79 6.18 19.50
CA GLY A 32 21.68 5.73 20.89
C GLY A 32 20.24 5.43 21.29
N ALA A 33 19.83 4.21 21.12
CA ALA A 33 18.88 3.48 21.94
C ALA A 33 19.18 2.00 21.70
N THR A 34 19.53 1.26 22.76
CA THR A 34 19.72 -0.19 22.67
C THR A 34 18.36 -0.82 22.30
N PRO A 35 18.27 -1.55 21.19
CA PRO A 35 17.07 -2.29 20.85
C PRO A 35 16.76 -3.32 21.94
N ASP A 36 15.45 -3.59 22.15
CA ASP A 36 14.96 -4.69 22.97
C ASP A 36 15.69 -6.01 22.61
N PRO A 37 16.08 -6.85 23.58
CA PRO A 37 16.76 -8.12 23.34
C PRO A 37 16.06 -9.03 22.32
N ASP A 38 14.74 -9.01 22.26
CA ASP A 38 13.97 -9.74 21.24
C ASP A 38 14.07 -9.08 19.86
N GLN A 39 14.22 -7.75 19.80
CA GLN A 39 14.54 -7.03 18.57
C GLN A 39 15.98 -7.30 18.10
N GLN A 40 16.95 -7.35 19.02
CA GLN A 40 18.34 -7.71 18.67
C GLN A 40 18.46 -9.15 18.16
N ARG A 41 17.74 -10.09 18.77
CA ARG A 41 17.74 -11.49 18.33
C ARG A 41 17.08 -11.65 16.96
N TRP A 42 16.05 -10.87 16.67
CA TRP A 42 15.40 -10.85 15.37
C TRP A 42 16.27 -10.15 14.31
N LEU A 43 16.88 -9.00 14.64
CA LEU A 43 17.79 -8.27 13.76
C LEU A 43 19.04 -9.10 13.42
N SER A 44 19.66 -9.78 14.40
CA SER A 44 20.86 -10.59 14.16
C SER A 44 20.58 -11.83 13.32
N SER A 45 19.38 -12.40 13.36
CA SER A 45 18.98 -13.52 12.52
C SER A 45 18.57 -13.10 11.08
N HIS A 46 18.34 -11.79 10.82
CA HIS A 46 17.86 -11.27 9.56
C HIS A 46 18.80 -10.25 8.88
N GLU A 47 19.85 -9.76 9.56
CA GLU A 47 20.84 -8.85 8.95
C GLU A 47 21.65 -9.51 7.81
N ASN A 48 21.76 -10.84 7.82
CA ASN A 48 22.34 -11.65 6.73
C ASN A 48 21.29 -12.44 5.94
N GLY A 49 20.01 -12.25 6.24
CA GLY A 49 18.93 -12.98 5.61
C GLY A 49 18.65 -12.49 4.21
N LEU A 50 19.40 -12.97 3.25
CA LEU A 50 18.98 -13.11 1.87
C LEU A 50 17.64 -13.86 1.88
N VAL A 51 16.59 -13.24 1.37
CA VAL A 51 15.36 -13.95 0.97
C VAL A 51 15.77 -14.83 -0.21
N THR A 52 16.31 -16.02 0.08
CA THR A 52 16.86 -16.92 -0.93
C THR A 52 15.77 -17.66 -1.70
N ASP A 53 14.53 -17.73 -1.18
CA ASP A 53 13.39 -18.39 -1.83
C ASP A 53 12.08 -17.67 -1.54
N ALA A 54 11.88 -16.49 -2.14
CA ALA A 54 10.59 -15.85 -2.14
C ALA A 54 9.69 -16.52 -3.18
N GLN A 55 8.67 -17.24 -2.74
CA GLN A 55 7.67 -17.83 -3.63
C GLN A 55 6.51 -16.86 -3.80
N VAL A 56 6.17 -16.52 -5.03
CA VAL A 56 4.96 -15.76 -5.37
C VAL A 56 3.82 -16.73 -5.64
N HIS A 57 2.70 -16.53 -4.94
CA HIS A 57 1.47 -17.27 -5.13
C HIS A 57 0.42 -16.38 -5.77
N PHE A 58 -0.35 -16.92 -6.72
CA PHE A 58 -1.33 -16.21 -7.53
C PHE A 58 -2.71 -16.83 -7.38
N PHE A 59 -3.71 -15.99 -7.20
CA PHE A 59 -5.12 -16.35 -7.21
C PHE A 59 -5.82 -15.57 -8.33
N PRO A 60 -6.07 -16.20 -9.50
CA PRO A 60 -6.74 -15.54 -10.61
C PRO A 60 -8.18 -15.21 -10.25
N LEU A 61 -8.63 -14.02 -10.62
CA LEU A 61 -10.01 -13.61 -10.48
C LEU A 61 -10.84 -14.15 -11.65
N PRO A 62 -12.11 -14.57 -11.41
CA PRO A 62 -12.91 -15.28 -12.40
C PRO A 62 -13.41 -14.37 -13.54
N HIS A 63 -13.53 -13.07 -13.28
CA HIS A 63 -14.01 -12.11 -14.24
C HIS A 63 -12.85 -11.40 -14.92
N GLU A 64 -12.85 -11.36 -16.25
CA GLU A 64 -11.89 -10.56 -17.00
C GLU A 64 -12.01 -9.08 -16.64
N ARG A 65 -10.86 -8.38 -16.59
CA ARG A 65 -10.78 -6.93 -16.33
C ARG A 65 -11.36 -6.49 -14.99
N SER A 66 -11.33 -7.36 -13.99
CA SER A 66 -11.71 -6.95 -12.61
C SER A 66 -10.87 -5.77 -12.12
N GLY A 67 -9.61 -5.69 -12.55
CA GLY A 67 -8.70 -4.59 -12.22
C GLY A 67 -8.51 -4.41 -10.71
N PRO A 68 -8.03 -5.43 -9.98
CA PRO A 68 -7.82 -5.31 -8.54
C PRO A 68 -6.78 -4.23 -8.26
N THR A 69 -7.05 -3.36 -7.25
CA THR A 69 -6.23 -2.17 -7.00
C THR A 69 -5.61 -2.16 -5.61
N THR A 70 -6.35 -2.54 -4.59
CA THR A 70 -5.90 -2.56 -3.19
C THR A 70 -6.27 -3.86 -2.53
N VAL A 71 -5.43 -4.32 -1.63
CA VAL A 71 -5.67 -5.50 -0.80
C VAL A 71 -5.50 -5.14 0.67
N VAL A 72 -6.37 -5.67 1.53
CA VAL A 72 -6.33 -5.50 2.99
C VAL A 72 -6.69 -6.82 3.66
N ILE A 73 -5.96 -7.17 4.72
CA ILE A 73 -6.33 -8.29 5.57
C ILE A 73 -7.28 -7.77 6.65
N ALA A 74 -8.51 -8.27 6.67
CA ALA A 74 -9.51 -7.86 7.64
C ALA A 74 -9.40 -8.64 8.96
N ALA A 75 -10.14 -8.20 9.97
CA ALA A 75 -10.15 -8.83 11.30
C ALA A 75 -10.66 -10.27 11.30
N ASP A 76 -11.47 -10.66 10.31
CA ASP A 76 -11.92 -12.04 10.09
C ASP A 76 -10.82 -12.96 9.52
N GLY A 77 -9.63 -12.41 9.23
CA GLY A 77 -8.50 -13.11 8.64
C GLY A 77 -8.63 -13.34 7.13
N ARG A 78 -9.67 -12.83 6.48
CA ARG A 78 -9.83 -12.86 5.02
C ARG A 78 -9.05 -11.73 4.36
N VAL A 79 -8.70 -11.96 3.13
CA VAL A 79 -8.05 -10.98 2.25
C VAL A 79 -9.14 -10.30 1.43
N TRP A 80 -9.35 -9.03 1.67
CA TRP A 80 -10.33 -8.20 0.99
C TRP A 80 -9.64 -7.31 -0.04
N PHE A 81 -10.28 -7.06 -1.16
CA PHE A 81 -9.70 -6.29 -2.24
C PHE A 81 -10.77 -5.51 -3.04
N THR A 82 -10.32 -4.44 -3.67
CA THR A 82 -11.15 -3.67 -4.59
C THR A 82 -10.97 -4.20 -6.01
N GLU A 83 -12.06 -4.29 -6.76
CA GLU A 83 -12.08 -4.58 -8.19
C GLU A 83 -12.57 -3.33 -8.95
N SER A 84 -11.64 -2.41 -9.24
CA SER A 84 -11.99 -1.10 -9.80
C SER A 84 -12.65 -1.21 -11.16
N GLY A 85 -12.17 -2.10 -12.03
CA GLY A 85 -12.76 -2.37 -13.33
C GLY A 85 -14.04 -3.20 -13.27
N GLY A 86 -14.18 -4.04 -12.24
CA GLY A 86 -15.33 -4.88 -11.99
C GLY A 86 -16.47 -4.22 -11.22
N ASN A 87 -16.24 -3.02 -10.69
CA ASN A 87 -17.18 -2.29 -9.83
C ASN A 87 -17.67 -3.12 -8.63
N ARG A 88 -16.75 -3.83 -7.95
CA ARG A 88 -17.03 -4.76 -6.86
C ARG A 88 -15.99 -4.65 -5.76
N ILE A 89 -16.34 -5.19 -4.61
CA ILE A 89 -15.39 -5.55 -3.54
C ILE A 89 -15.29 -7.08 -3.50
N GLY A 90 -14.08 -7.61 -3.54
CA GLY A 90 -13.82 -9.04 -3.42
C GLY A 90 -13.29 -9.43 -2.04
N SER A 91 -13.46 -10.69 -1.68
CA SER A 91 -12.92 -11.27 -0.46
C SER A 91 -12.57 -12.73 -0.69
N ILE A 92 -11.38 -13.16 -0.25
CA ILE A 92 -10.87 -14.53 -0.44
C ILE A 92 -10.20 -15.02 0.85
N ASN A 93 -10.24 -16.34 1.11
CA ASN A 93 -9.45 -16.91 2.17
C ASN A 93 -7.95 -16.85 1.83
N PRO A 94 -7.06 -16.83 2.83
CA PRO A 94 -5.62 -16.77 2.59
C PRO A 94 -5.02 -17.97 1.83
N ASP A 95 -5.76 -19.06 1.69
CA ASP A 95 -5.40 -20.24 0.89
C ASP A 95 -5.94 -20.18 -0.55
N GLY A 96 -6.64 -19.11 -0.91
CA GLY A 96 -7.25 -18.90 -2.22
C GLY A 96 -8.65 -19.50 -2.37
N SER A 97 -9.18 -20.15 -1.35
CA SER A 97 -10.56 -20.69 -1.38
C SER A 97 -11.60 -19.63 -0.99
N GLY A 98 -12.86 -19.95 -1.20
CA GLY A 98 -13.99 -19.17 -0.67
C GLY A 98 -14.06 -17.73 -1.19
N LEU A 99 -13.77 -17.51 -2.47
CA LEU A 99 -13.96 -16.20 -3.12
C LEU A 99 -15.41 -15.75 -2.99
N MET A 100 -15.61 -14.55 -2.54
CA MET A 100 -16.89 -13.83 -2.51
C MET A 100 -16.71 -12.48 -3.18
N GLU A 101 -17.71 -12.05 -3.95
CA GLU A 101 -17.74 -10.77 -4.65
C GLU A 101 -19.02 -10.02 -4.31
N PHE A 102 -18.90 -8.72 -4.04
CA PHE A 102 -19.99 -7.84 -3.62
C PHE A 102 -20.09 -6.69 -4.63
N PRO A 103 -21.05 -6.73 -5.56
CA PRO A 103 -21.29 -5.64 -6.50
C PRO A 103 -21.66 -4.35 -5.77
N LEU A 104 -21.13 -3.22 -6.24
CA LEU A 104 -21.51 -1.92 -5.71
C LEU A 104 -22.93 -1.53 -6.14
N PRO A 105 -23.68 -0.83 -5.28
CA PRO A 105 -25.07 -0.42 -5.58
C PRO A 105 -25.20 0.48 -6.81
N HIS A 106 -24.19 1.37 -7.00
CA HIS A 106 -24.17 2.27 -8.17
C HIS A 106 -23.18 1.77 -9.23
N PRO A 107 -23.51 1.88 -10.53
CA PRO A 107 -22.58 1.57 -11.61
C PRO A 107 -21.44 2.60 -11.65
N ASP A 108 -20.34 2.22 -12.28
CA ASP A 108 -19.20 3.10 -12.58
C ASP A 108 -18.58 3.81 -11.35
N SER A 109 -18.70 3.22 -10.16
CA SER A 109 -18.17 3.79 -8.92
C SER A 109 -16.64 3.75 -8.88
N SER A 110 -16.01 2.75 -9.50
CA SER A 110 -14.55 2.54 -9.52
C SER A 110 -13.94 2.54 -8.10
N PRO A 111 -14.21 1.50 -7.27
CA PRO A 111 -13.63 1.41 -5.93
C PRO A 111 -12.11 1.34 -6.02
N ARG A 112 -11.40 2.13 -5.20
CA ARG A 112 -9.93 2.20 -5.30
C ARG A 112 -9.23 1.70 -4.06
N ILE A 113 -9.19 2.51 -3.03
CA ILE A 113 -8.43 2.23 -1.82
C ILE A 113 -9.36 1.69 -0.75
N LEU A 114 -8.91 0.62 -0.10
CA LEU A 114 -9.61 -0.06 0.99
C LEU A 114 -8.80 0.11 2.28
N ALA A 115 -9.47 0.45 3.38
CA ALA A 115 -8.86 0.51 4.70
C ALA A 115 -9.78 -0.04 5.78
N ARG A 116 -9.20 -0.45 6.91
CA ARG A 116 -9.94 -0.93 8.07
C ARG A 116 -10.49 0.24 8.88
N GLY A 117 -11.75 0.16 9.26
CA GLY A 117 -12.36 1.04 10.23
C GLY A 117 -12.11 0.58 11.67
N ALA A 118 -12.33 1.49 12.63
CA ALA A 118 -12.19 1.19 14.05
C ALA A 118 -13.19 0.13 14.56
N ASP A 119 -14.32 -0.02 13.87
CA ASP A 119 -15.38 -0.99 14.15
C ASP A 119 -15.19 -2.35 13.49
N GLY A 120 -14.04 -2.55 12.80
CA GLY A 120 -13.73 -3.76 12.05
C GLY A 120 -14.38 -3.85 10.67
N SER A 121 -15.22 -2.89 10.28
CA SER A 121 -15.70 -2.76 8.91
C SER A 121 -14.57 -2.30 7.98
N LEU A 122 -14.79 -2.44 6.68
CA LEU A 122 -13.86 -1.94 5.68
C LEU A 122 -14.47 -0.73 4.98
N TRP A 123 -13.66 0.31 4.84
CA TRP A 123 -14.02 1.54 4.17
C TRP A 123 -13.29 1.64 2.84
N PHE A 124 -13.93 2.21 1.84
CA PHE A 124 -13.31 2.40 0.53
C PHE A 124 -13.79 3.69 -0.14
N SER A 125 -12.93 4.17 -1.05
CA SER A 125 -13.25 5.32 -1.89
C SER A 125 -13.84 4.87 -3.22
N GLU A 126 -14.88 5.54 -3.69
CA GLU A 126 -15.46 5.40 -5.03
C GLU A 126 -14.98 6.57 -5.89
N HIS A 127 -13.89 6.32 -6.61
CA HIS A 127 -13.13 7.37 -7.29
C HIS A 127 -13.96 8.13 -8.32
N THR A 128 -14.66 7.40 -9.21
CA THR A 128 -15.51 7.99 -10.23
C THR A 128 -16.90 8.33 -9.67
N GLY A 129 -17.37 7.51 -8.72
CA GLY A 129 -18.66 7.72 -8.06
C GLY A 129 -18.72 8.93 -7.14
N ASN A 130 -17.60 9.54 -6.79
CA ASN A 130 -17.48 10.68 -5.85
C ASN A 130 -18.14 10.42 -4.51
N ARG A 131 -17.94 9.21 -3.97
CA ARG A 131 -18.49 8.75 -2.69
C ARG A 131 -17.42 8.13 -1.79
N MET A 132 -17.72 8.10 -0.51
CA MET A 132 -17.10 7.22 0.46
C MET A 132 -18.07 6.09 0.76
N ALA A 133 -17.55 4.88 0.91
CA ALA A 133 -18.37 3.72 1.19
C ALA A 133 -17.78 2.85 2.28
N ARG A 134 -18.62 2.04 2.91
CA ARG A 134 -18.28 1.06 3.92
C ARG A 134 -18.92 -0.28 3.59
N ILE A 135 -18.17 -1.36 3.75
CA ILE A 135 -18.66 -2.72 3.68
C ILE A 135 -18.43 -3.45 5.00
N THR A 136 -19.45 -4.12 5.50
CA THR A 136 -19.32 -5.01 6.66
C THR A 136 -18.78 -6.38 6.23
N GLN A 137 -18.31 -7.19 7.17
CA GLN A 137 -17.86 -8.57 6.90
C GLN A 137 -18.97 -9.45 6.29
N ASN A 138 -20.24 -9.09 6.52
CA ASN A 138 -21.41 -9.78 5.93
C ASN A 138 -21.80 -9.25 4.54
N GLY A 139 -21.00 -8.35 3.95
CA GLY A 139 -21.21 -7.81 2.60
C GLY A 139 -22.23 -6.68 2.52
N VAL A 140 -22.69 -6.11 3.63
CA VAL A 140 -23.62 -4.96 3.59
C VAL A 140 -22.83 -3.70 3.28
N ILE A 141 -23.15 -3.07 2.13
CA ILE A 141 -22.53 -1.84 1.65
C ILE A 141 -23.40 -0.64 2.02
N THR A 142 -22.76 0.44 2.47
CA THR A 142 -23.37 1.75 2.74
C THR A 142 -22.51 2.82 2.11
N GLU A 143 -23.12 3.75 1.36
CA GLU A 143 -22.44 4.79 0.59
C GLU A 143 -22.87 6.19 1.07
N TRP A 144 -21.96 7.17 0.95
CA TRP A 144 -22.17 8.58 1.28
C TRP A 144 -21.58 9.47 0.19
N ASP A 145 -22.39 10.36 -0.37
CA ASP A 145 -21.95 11.34 -1.36
C ASP A 145 -20.98 12.36 -0.73
N ILE A 146 -19.90 12.66 -1.43
CA ILE A 146 -18.95 13.72 -1.05
C ILE A 146 -19.53 15.06 -1.51
N PRO A 147 -19.65 16.07 -0.60
CA PRO A 147 -20.29 17.36 -0.95
C PRO A 147 -19.63 18.10 -2.10
N THR A 148 -18.28 18.11 -2.18
CA THR A 148 -17.58 18.68 -3.34
C THR A 148 -17.68 17.75 -4.52
N PRO A 149 -18.31 18.16 -5.64
CA PRO A 149 -18.48 17.30 -6.81
C PRO A 149 -17.15 17.03 -7.52
N ASN A 150 -17.06 15.89 -8.19
CA ASN A 150 -15.90 15.48 -8.98
C ASN A 150 -14.58 15.53 -8.22
N SER A 151 -14.61 15.30 -6.90
CA SER A 151 -13.46 15.45 -6.02
C SER A 151 -12.38 14.37 -6.24
N GLN A 152 -12.72 13.28 -6.92
CA GLN A 152 -11.85 12.13 -7.17
C GLN A 152 -11.22 11.60 -5.86
N PRO A 153 -12.00 11.03 -4.92
CA PRO A 153 -11.45 10.47 -3.70
C PRO A 153 -10.51 9.32 -4.05
N ARG A 154 -9.31 9.33 -3.49
CA ARG A 154 -8.26 8.32 -3.79
C ARG A 154 -7.89 7.52 -2.56
N ALA A 155 -7.03 8.06 -1.72
CA ALA A 155 -6.52 7.36 -0.56
C ALA A 155 -7.40 7.54 0.66
N ILE A 156 -7.33 6.58 1.57
CA ILE A 156 -8.03 6.62 2.84
C ILE A 156 -7.13 6.09 3.96
N ALA A 157 -7.30 6.62 5.17
CA ALA A 157 -6.61 6.18 6.37
C ALA A 157 -7.52 6.29 7.60
N LEU A 158 -7.38 5.35 8.54
CA LEU A 158 -8.01 5.45 9.85
C LEU A 158 -7.23 6.44 10.73
N GLY A 159 -7.89 7.49 11.19
CA GLY A 159 -7.30 8.46 12.11
C GLY A 159 -7.29 8.00 13.56
N SER A 160 -6.43 8.62 14.36
CA SER A 160 -6.39 8.42 15.81
C SER A 160 -7.68 8.84 16.53
N ASP A 161 -8.50 9.65 15.85
CA ASP A 161 -9.83 10.11 16.27
C ASP A 161 -10.95 9.10 15.96
N GLY A 162 -10.62 7.93 15.41
CA GLY A 162 -11.57 6.89 15.01
C GLY A 162 -12.37 7.19 13.75
N ASN A 163 -12.10 8.31 13.08
CA ASN A 163 -12.72 8.65 11.81
C ASN A 163 -11.88 8.15 10.63
N ILE A 164 -12.51 8.05 9.46
CA ILE A 164 -11.79 7.79 8.21
C ILE A 164 -11.46 9.12 7.55
N TRP A 165 -10.20 9.28 7.19
CA TRP A 165 -9.68 10.42 6.46
C TRP A 165 -9.41 10.03 5.00
N PHE A 166 -9.67 10.92 4.06
CA PHE A 166 -9.51 10.63 2.63
C PHE A 166 -9.00 11.84 1.84
N GLY A 167 -8.23 11.55 0.79
CA GLY A 167 -7.70 12.56 -0.12
C GLY A 167 -8.67 12.82 -1.26
N MET A 168 -8.97 14.09 -1.53
CA MET A 168 -9.82 14.57 -2.61
C MET A 168 -8.92 15.18 -3.69
N PHE A 169 -8.38 14.30 -4.54
CA PHE A 169 -7.27 14.63 -5.45
C PHE A 169 -7.55 15.79 -6.40
N ALA A 170 -8.73 15.80 -7.03
CA ALA A 170 -9.09 16.86 -7.97
C ALA A 170 -9.53 18.15 -7.28
N ALA A 171 -9.91 18.09 -6.01
CA ALA A 171 -10.44 19.24 -5.28
C ALA A 171 -9.38 19.96 -4.43
N GLY A 172 -8.14 19.43 -4.32
CA GLY A 172 -7.13 20.01 -3.42
C GLY A 172 -7.60 20.05 -1.96
N LYS A 173 -8.28 19.00 -1.49
CA LYS A 173 -8.84 18.93 -0.14
C LYS A 173 -8.53 17.59 0.52
N VAL A 174 -8.56 17.59 1.84
CA VAL A 174 -8.63 16.37 2.65
C VAL A 174 -10.02 16.29 3.27
N GLY A 175 -10.68 15.15 3.15
CA GLY A 175 -11.96 14.87 3.76
C GLY A 175 -11.82 14.01 5.01
N ARG A 176 -12.78 14.11 5.92
CA ARG A 176 -12.95 13.25 7.07
C ARG A 176 -14.40 12.78 7.13
N ILE A 177 -14.63 11.47 7.29
CA ILE A 177 -15.94 10.89 7.48
C ILE A 177 -16.01 10.16 8.83
N THR A 178 -17.05 10.44 9.60
CA THR A 178 -17.29 9.74 10.86
C THR A 178 -17.93 8.36 10.61
N PRO A 179 -17.91 7.41 11.58
CA PRO A 179 -18.63 6.14 11.46
C PRO A 179 -20.15 6.28 11.20
N LYS A 180 -20.71 7.47 11.45
CA LYS A 180 -22.12 7.80 11.19
C LYS A 180 -22.35 8.42 9.79
N GLY A 181 -21.31 8.58 8.97
CA GLY A 181 -21.41 9.14 7.63
C GLY A 181 -21.34 10.67 7.55
N ILE A 182 -20.99 11.37 8.63
CA ILE A 182 -20.84 12.84 8.58
C ILE A 182 -19.50 13.18 7.95
N ILE A 183 -19.53 13.87 6.80
CA ILE A 183 -18.35 14.32 6.06
C ILE A 183 -17.99 15.75 6.44
N THR A 184 -16.70 16.00 6.66
CA THR A 184 -16.12 17.33 6.83
C THR A 184 -14.94 17.47 5.86
N GLU A 185 -14.83 18.60 5.16
CA GLU A 185 -13.80 18.86 4.17
C GLU A 185 -12.85 19.99 4.64
N PHE A 186 -11.55 19.83 4.35
CA PHE A 186 -10.49 20.76 4.70
C PHE A 186 -9.69 21.11 3.45
N SER A 187 -9.68 22.38 3.05
CA SER A 187 -8.86 22.84 1.91
C SER A 187 -7.38 22.86 2.29
N THR A 188 -6.52 22.39 1.39
CA THR A 188 -5.08 22.53 1.56
C THR A 188 -4.65 23.99 1.41
N PRO A 189 -3.64 24.47 2.15
CA PRO A 189 -3.12 25.83 2.01
C PRO A 189 -2.63 26.13 0.59
N THR A 190 -1.94 25.18 -0.04
CA THR A 190 -1.57 25.27 -1.45
C THR A 190 -2.72 24.79 -2.32
N ALA A 191 -3.22 25.68 -3.19
CA ALA A 191 -4.33 25.36 -4.08
C ALA A 191 -3.94 24.23 -5.07
N ASP A 192 -4.93 23.42 -5.46
CA ASP A 192 -4.77 22.30 -6.42
C ASP A 192 -3.62 21.34 -6.07
N SER A 193 -3.35 21.14 -4.78
CA SER A 193 -2.19 20.35 -4.33
C SER A 193 -2.27 18.86 -4.70
N GLY A 194 -3.45 18.32 -4.96
CA GLY A 194 -3.68 16.94 -5.35
C GLY A 194 -3.36 15.93 -4.25
N PRO A 195 -4.08 15.94 -3.11
CA PRO A 195 -3.90 14.94 -2.04
C PRO A 195 -4.12 13.53 -2.57
N ARG A 196 -3.03 12.73 -2.63
CA ARG A 196 -3.02 11.44 -3.35
C ARG A 196 -3.05 10.23 -2.44
N ALA A 197 -2.20 10.20 -1.42
CA ALA A 197 -2.09 9.09 -0.46
C ALA A 197 -2.08 9.62 0.97
N LEU A 198 -2.57 8.82 1.90
CA LEU A 198 -2.69 9.16 3.31
C LEU A 198 -2.13 8.04 4.19
N ALA A 199 -1.48 8.42 5.29
CA ALA A 199 -1.05 7.51 6.35
C ALA A 199 -1.29 8.13 7.73
N ALA A 200 -1.64 7.29 8.70
CA ALA A 200 -1.67 7.70 10.10
C ALA A 200 -0.24 7.74 10.65
N GLY A 201 0.15 8.87 11.22
CA GLY A 201 1.41 9.02 11.94
C GLY A 201 1.28 8.59 13.40
N ALA A 202 2.38 8.14 14.02
CA ALA A 202 2.39 7.85 15.46
C ALA A 202 2.25 9.12 16.32
N ASP A 203 2.37 10.30 15.72
CA ASP A 203 2.08 11.60 16.34
C ASP A 203 0.56 11.90 16.44
N GLY A 204 -0.29 10.95 16.02
CA GLY A 204 -1.74 11.05 16.05
C GLY A 204 -2.35 11.91 14.93
N ASN A 205 -1.54 12.41 14.00
CA ASN A 205 -1.98 13.17 12.84
C ASN A 205 -2.11 12.27 11.61
N ILE A 206 -2.80 12.76 10.58
CA ILE A 206 -2.77 12.17 9.25
C ILE A 206 -1.73 12.90 8.41
N TRP A 207 -0.88 12.15 7.75
CA TRP A 207 0.10 12.63 6.81
C TRP A 207 -0.34 12.26 5.40
N PHE A 208 -0.12 13.15 4.44
CA PHE A 208 -0.59 12.95 3.08
C PHE A 208 0.38 13.53 2.05
N SER A 209 0.44 12.89 0.89
CA SER A 209 1.21 13.38 -0.25
C SER A 209 0.39 14.38 -1.05
N GLU A 210 1.04 15.48 -1.46
CA GLU A 210 0.49 16.50 -2.36
C GLU A 210 1.19 16.39 -3.71
N TYR A 211 0.65 15.49 -4.54
CA TYR A 211 1.28 15.03 -5.77
C TYR A 211 1.62 16.16 -6.75
N LYS A 212 0.75 17.17 -6.88
CA LYS A 212 0.87 18.22 -7.89
C LYS A 212 1.79 19.36 -7.46
N THR A 213 2.14 19.45 -6.19
CA THR A 213 2.84 20.60 -5.61
C THR A 213 4.12 20.24 -4.87
N ASP A 214 4.58 18.99 -5.00
CA ASP A 214 5.83 18.48 -4.41
C ASP A 214 5.92 18.76 -2.90
N ARG A 215 4.87 18.38 -2.17
CA ARG A 215 4.80 18.56 -0.72
C ARG A 215 4.33 17.29 -0.02
N ILE A 216 4.65 17.20 1.25
CA ILE A 216 3.97 16.32 2.19
C ILE A 216 3.16 17.20 3.13
N GLY A 217 1.87 16.94 3.23
CA GLY A 217 0.97 17.60 4.17
C GLY A 217 0.78 16.78 5.45
N ARG A 218 0.51 17.47 6.54
CA ARG A 218 0.08 16.89 7.81
C ARG A 218 -1.19 17.60 8.27
N ILE A 219 -2.23 16.85 8.63
CA ILE A 219 -3.46 17.38 9.19
C ILE A 219 -3.72 16.80 10.58
N THR A 220 -4.00 17.67 11.54
CA THR A 220 -4.38 17.26 12.89
C THR A 220 -5.83 16.78 12.94
N PRO A 221 -6.27 16.02 13.96
CA PRO A 221 -7.68 15.68 14.16
C PRO A 221 -8.62 16.90 14.25
N LYS A 222 -8.07 18.07 14.55
CA LYS A 222 -8.83 19.36 14.59
C LYS A 222 -8.92 20.04 13.23
N GLY A 223 -8.28 19.49 12.17
CA GLY A 223 -8.32 20.05 10.82
C GLY A 223 -7.23 21.09 10.51
N VAL A 224 -6.22 21.24 11.38
CA VAL A 224 -5.10 22.15 11.10
C VAL A 224 -4.10 21.48 10.18
N ILE A 225 -3.85 22.07 9.00
CA ILE A 225 -2.92 21.57 7.99
C ILE A 225 -1.58 22.30 8.08
N THR A 226 -0.50 21.54 7.96
CA THR A 226 0.88 22.02 7.80
C THR A 226 1.48 21.33 6.58
N GLU A 227 2.12 22.09 5.69
CA GLU A 227 2.76 21.59 4.48
C GLU A 227 4.28 21.65 4.58
N PHE A 228 4.96 20.63 4.07
CA PHE A 228 6.41 20.50 4.05
C PHE A 228 6.87 20.34 2.58
N PRO A 229 7.56 21.32 2.00
CA PRO A 229 8.04 21.21 0.64
C PRO A 229 9.13 20.15 0.52
N LEU A 230 9.10 19.38 -0.58
CA LEU A 230 10.17 18.45 -0.91
C LEU A 230 11.40 19.21 -1.44
N PRO A 231 12.61 18.66 -1.27
CA PRO A 231 13.85 19.31 -1.67
C PRO A 231 13.97 19.56 -3.18
N ARG A 232 13.24 18.77 -3.99
CA ARG A 232 13.33 18.80 -5.45
C ARG A 232 12.00 19.13 -6.09
N PRO A 233 11.99 19.88 -7.19
CA PRO A 233 10.81 20.05 -8.02
C PRO A 233 10.52 18.76 -8.80
N ASN A 234 9.27 18.58 -9.22
CA ASN A 234 8.78 17.46 -10.00
C ASN A 234 8.98 16.10 -9.29
N SER A 235 9.01 16.07 -7.96
CA SER A 235 9.13 14.84 -7.16
C SER A 235 7.88 13.98 -7.27
N GLY A 236 6.69 14.58 -7.37
CA GLY A 236 5.43 13.88 -7.49
C GLY A 236 5.20 12.85 -6.39
N PRO A 237 5.13 13.25 -5.11
CA PRO A 237 5.00 12.29 -4.02
C PRO A 237 3.74 11.44 -4.20
N GLY A 238 3.92 10.12 -4.17
CA GLY A 238 2.89 9.10 -4.39
C GLY A 238 2.36 8.52 -3.10
N ASP A 239 2.43 7.18 -2.99
CA ASP A 239 1.99 6.47 -1.79
C ASP A 239 2.88 6.77 -0.57
N ILE A 240 2.29 6.76 0.62
CA ILE A 240 2.93 7.08 1.90
C ILE A 240 2.52 6.09 2.98
N THR A 241 3.45 5.68 3.81
CA THR A 241 3.22 4.75 4.93
C THR A 241 4.06 5.14 6.14
N MET A 242 3.62 4.74 7.33
CA MET A 242 4.45 4.84 8.53
C MET A 242 5.52 3.73 8.50
N GLY A 243 6.78 4.12 8.60
CA GLY A 243 7.91 3.20 8.62
C GLY A 243 8.15 2.53 9.99
N PRO A 244 8.96 1.47 10.02
CA PRO A 244 9.29 0.75 11.26
C PRO A 244 10.17 1.58 12.21
N ASP A 245 10.80 2.62 11.70
CA ASP A 245 11.62 3.59 12.41
C ASP A 245 10.82 4.80 12.94
N GLY A 246 9.50 4.76 12.79
CA GLY A 246 8.57 5.81 13.21
C GLY A 246 8.49 7.03 12.28
N GLY A 247 9.30 7.12 11.22
CA GLY A 247 9.17 8.14 10.19
C GLY A 247 8.08 7.80 9.18
N LEU A 248 7.64 8.80 8.39
CA LEU A 248 6.77 8.55 7.24
C LEU A 248 7.65 8.31 6.00
N TRP A 249 7.35 7.25 5.26
CA TRP A 249 8.05 6.88 4.04
C TRP A 249 7.12 6.98 2.85
N PHE A 250 7.61 7.52 1.75
CA PHE A 250 6.80 7.76 0.57
C PHE A 250 7.59 7.46 -0.72
N VAL A 251 6.87 7.20 -1.79
CA VAL A 251 7.45 7.04 -3.12
C VAL A 251 7.41 8.37 -3.85
N GLU A 252 8.42 8.64 -4.68
CA GLU A 252 8.43 9.73 -5.65
C GLU A 252 8.24 9.16 -7.04
N LEU A 253 7.13 9.53 -7.68
CA LEU A 253 6.72 8.98 -8.95
C LEU A 253 7.53 9.58 -10.12
N SER A 254 7.82 8.76 -11.13
CA SER A 254 8.37 9.22 -12.39
C SER A 254 7.38 9.03 -13.53
N GLY A 255 7.47 9.87 -14.57
CA GLY A 255 6.66 9.77 -15.79
C GLY A 255 5.37 10.59 -15.79
N GLY A 256 4.84 10.98 -14.66
CA GLY A 256 3.66 11.84 -14.54
C GLY A 256 2.32 11.11 -14.60
N ILE A 257 1.33 11.67 -13.91
CA ILE A 257 -0.06 11.21 -13.86
C ILE A 257 -0.95 12.46 -14.03
N ASP A 258 -2.06 12.30 -14.72
CA ASP A 258 -3.07 13.35 -14.91
C ASP A 258 -2.48 14.68 -15.44
N GLY A 259 -1.49 14.59 -16.37
CA GLY A 259 -0.87 15.74 -17.02
C GLY A 259 0.26 16.40 -16.23
N VAL A 260 0.56 15.97 -15.01
CA VAL A 260 1.69 16.43 -14.21
C VAL A 260 2.91 15.57 -14.51
N ARG A 261 3.97 16.17 -15.06
CA ARG A 261 5.25 15.46 -15.29
C ARG A 261 6.05 15.42 -14.00
N THR A 262 6.60 14.25 -13.69
CA THR A 262 7.42 14.02 -12.51
C THR A 262 8.71 13.31 -12.88
N ASP A 263 9.78 13.67 -12.19
CA ASP A 263 11.14 13.11 -12.37
C ASP A 263 11.58 12.31 -11.12
N GLY A 264 10.60 11.85 -10.31
CA GLY A 264 10.82 11.10 -9.08
C GLY A 264 11.85 9.98 -9.26
N ASN A 265 11.52 8.77 -8.99
CA ASN A 265 12.44 7.61 -8.95
C ASN A 265 13.27 7.58 -7.66
N ARG A 266 12.61 7.92 -6.54
CA ARG A 266 13.19 7.88 -5.20
C ARG A 266 12.20 7.34 -4.21
N ILE A 267 12.74 6.92 -3.09
CA ILE A 267 11.98 6.70 -1.86
C ILE A 267 12.32 7.86 -0.93
N GLY A 268 11.30 8.59 -0.50
CA GLY A 268 11.42 9.67 0.45
C GLY A 268 11.09 9.23 1.87
N ARG A 269 11.68 9.89 2.85
CA ARG A 269 11.38 9.74 4.28
C ARG A 269 11.23 11.11 4.90
N ILE A 270 10.18 11.33 5.68
CA ILE A 270 9.97 12.56 6.44
C ILE A 270 9.76 12.26 7.91
N THR A 271 10.43 13.03 8.77
CA THR A 271 10.24 12.97 10.22
C THR A 271 9.10 13.90 10.65
N TYR A 272 8.59 13.74 11.88
CA TYR A 272 7.47 14.56 12.38
C TYR A 272 7.78 16.04 12.54
N ASP A 273 9.06 16.43 12.58
CA ASP A 273 9.54 17.81 12.55
C ASP A 273 9.73 18.35 11.11
N GLY A 274 9.45 17.55 10.09
CA GLY A 274 9.47 17.95 8.68
C GLY A 274 10.80 17.77 7.98
N LYS A 275 11.79 17.08 8.57
CA LYS A 275 13.07 16.81 7.91
C LYS A 275 12.91 15.71 6.88
N VAL A 276 13.20 16.02 5.61
CA VAL A 276 13.12 15.09 4.49
C VAL A 276 14.49 14.48 4.19
N SER A 277 14.49 13.19 3.87
CA SER A 277 15.62 12.43 3.32
C SER A 277 15.15 11.67 2.09
N GLU A 278 15.97 11.58 1.05
CA GLU A 278 15.64 10.92 -0.21
C GLU A 278 16.67 9.85 -0.56
N PHE A 279 16.22 8.69 -1.02
CA PHE A 279 17.02 7.54 -1.38
C PHE A 279 16.78 7.20 -2.86
N PRO A 280 17.78 7.33 -3.74
CA PRO A 280 17.62 7.05 -5.14
C PRO A 280 17.39 5.55 -5.39
N MET A 281 16.49 5.21 -6.30
CA MET A 281 16.30 3.84 -6.76
C MET A 281 17.33 3.48 -7.83
N PRO A 282 17.85 2.23 -7.84
CA PRO A 282 18.95 1.83 -8.72
C PRO A 282 18.61 1.88 -10.20
N ALA A 283 17.40 1.48 -10.58
CA ALA A 283 17.00 1.40 -11.97
C ALA A 283 16.31 2.68 -12.44
N ALA A 284 16.84 3.32 -13.47
CA ALA A 284 16.23 4.45 -14.13
C ALA A 284 14.92 4.05 -14.83
N GLY A 285 13.91 4.92 -14.75
CA GLY A 285 12.67 4.81 -15.54
C GLY A 285 11.59 3.87 -14.98
N ALA A 286 11.80 3.24 -13.83
CA ALA A 286 10.75 2.46 -13.18
C ALA A 286 10.19 3.21 -11.96
N SER A 287 8.94 3.68 -12.08
CA SER A 287 8.24 4.36 -11.00
C SER A 287 7.86 3.38 -9.91
N ALA A 288 8.22 3.66 -8.66
CA ALA A 288 7.58 3.04 -7.51
C ALA A 288 6.15 3.60 -7.40
N ILE A 289 5.17 2.73 -7.10
CA ILE A 289 3.76 3.14 -7.10
C ILE A 289 3.18 3.12 -5.68
N ASN A 290 3.35 2.01 -4.97
CA ASN A 290 2.86 1.79 -3.61
C ASN A 290 4.01 1.41 -2.69
N ILE A 291 3.89 1.73 -1.40
CA ILE A 291 4.87 1.41 -0.37
C ILE A 291 4.18 0.95 0.92
N THR A 292 4.71 -0.09 1.55
CA THR A 292 4.23 -0.61 2.83
C THR A 292 5.36 -1.21 3.64
N VAL A 293 5.16 -1.41 4.94
CA VAL A 293 6.09 -2.16 5.80
C VAL A 293 5.86 -3.66 5.60
N GLY A 294 6.91 -4.39 5.25
CA GLY A 294 6.88 -5.84 5.12
C GLY A 294 7.00 -6.57 6.46
N PRO A 295 6.77 -7.91 6.46
CA PRO A 295 6.96 -8.75 7.65
C PRO A 295 8.39 -8.74 8.20
N ASP A 296 9.37 -8.45 7.34
CA ASP A 296 10.79 -8.33 7.67
C ASP A 296 11.16 -6.94 8.24
N ARG A 297 10.14 -6.11 8.55
CA ARG A 297 10.30 -4.73 9.04
C ARG A 297 11.11 -3.82 8.11
N ASN A 298 11.26 -4.18 6.84
CA ASN A 298 11.71 -3.29 5.80
C ASN A 298 10.50 -2.69 5.08
N LEU A 299 10.74 -1.65 4.30
CA LEU A 299 9.73 -1.09 3.43
C LEU A 299 9.78 -1.81 2.08
N TRP A 300 8.63 -2.16 1.58
CA TRP A 300 8.44 -2.81 0.30
C TRP A 300 7.61 -1.92 -0.62
N TYR A 301 7.99 -1.83 -1.87
CA TYR A 301 7.30 -1.02 -2.86
C TYR A 301 7.08 -1.80 -4.16
N THR A 302 5.99 -1.47 -4.86
CA THR A 302 5.74 -1.98 -6.21
C THR A 302 6.40 -1.06 -7.22
N ARG A 303 6.94 -1.66 -8.30
CA ARG A 303 7.50 -0.93 -9.44
C ARG A 303 7.24 -1.72 -10.72
N GLY A 304 6.76 -1.05 -11.79
CA GLY A 304 6.64 -1.68 -13.11
C GLY A 304 6.33 -3.19 -13.04
N ALA A 305 7.27 -4.02 -13.49
CA ALA A 305 7.19 -5.48 -13.44
C ALA A 305 7.97 -6.07 -12.24
N GLY A 306 7.89 -5.51 -11.03
CA GLY A 306 8.62 -6.03 -9.89
C GLY A 306 8.27 -5.44 -8.54
N LEU A 307 9.01 -5.88 -7.54
CA LEU A 307 8.98 -5.37 -6.17
C LEU A 307 10.35 -4.77 -5.83
N GLY A 308 10.36 -3.80 -4.96
CA GLY A 308 11.58 -3.31 -4.35
C GLY A 308 11.46 -3.30 -2.84
N ARG A 309 12.60 -3.35 -2.18
CA ARG A 309 12.74 -3.27 -0.73
C ARG A 309 13.71 -2.17 -0.37
N VAL A 310 13.40 -1.38 0.63
CA VAL A 310 14.31 -0.41 1.23
C VAL A 310 14.40 -0.64 2.73
N THR A 311 15.62 -0.71 3.25
CA THR A 311 15.83 -0.80 4.71
C THR A 311 15.60 0.57 5.35
N PRO A 312 15.35 0.64 6.68
CA PRO A 312 15.26 1.93 7.39
C PRO A 312 16.53 2.79 7.28
N GLN A 313 17.67 2.19 6.91
CA GLN A 313 18.94 2.88 6.65
C GLN A 313 19.07 3.39 5.20
N GLY A 314 18.07 3.11 4.34
CA GLY A 314 18.03 3.57 2.95
C GLY A 314 18.71 2.64 1.92
N MET A 315 19.04 1.41 2.29
CA MET A 315 19.59 0.44 1.34
C MET A 315 18.46 -0.13 0.49
N VAL A 316 18.54 0.08 -0.81
CA VAL A 316 17.53 -0.33 -1.80
C VAL A 316 17.94 -1.64 -2.47
N THR A 317 17.00 -2.58 -2.56
CA THR A 317 17.16 -3.86 -3.30
C THR A 317 15.92 -4.06 -4.17
N GLU A 318 16.13 -4.48 -5.42
CA GLU A 318 15.04 -4.70 -6.38
C GLU A 318 14.93 -6.17 -6.75
N PHE A 319 13.69 -6.65 -6.88
CA PHE A 319 13.33 -8.02 -7.22
C PHE A 319 12.47 -7.99 -8.49
N PRO A 320 12.97 -8.52 -9.62
CA PRO A 320 12.17 -8.61 -10.83
C PRO A 320 11.03 -9.62 -10.60
N ALA A 321 9.80 -9.21 -10.86
CA ALA A 321 8.68 -10.12 -11.06
C ALA A 321 8.55 -10.43 -12.55
N GLY A 322 7.84 -11.52 -12.92
CA GLY A 322 7.67 -11.91 -14.33
C GLY A 322 7.11 -10.77 -15.20
N ALA A 323 7.37 -10.83 -16.48
CA ALA A 323 7.13 -9.76 -17.46
C ALA A 323 5.68 -9.22 -17.52
N ASP A 324 4.70 -9.95 -17.00
CA ASP A 324 3.28 -9.59 -17.07
C ASP A 324 2.73 -8.97 -15.77
N SER A 325 3.57 -8.83 -14.72
CA SER A 325 3.15 -8.32 -13.43
C SER A 325 3.15 -6.78 -13.42
N ARG A 326 2.01 -6.18 -13.13
CA ARG A 326 1.86 -4.74 -12.85
C ARG A 326 1.30 -4.60 -11.45
N GLY A 327 2.17 -4.81 -10.45
CA GLY A 327 1.77 -4.74 -9.06
C GLY A 327 1.11 -3.40 -8.71
N ALA A 328 -0.11 -3.47 -8.19
CA ALA A 328 -0.80 -2.35 -7.58
C ALA A 328 -1.24 -2.75 -6.17
N GLY A 329 -1.21 -1.83 -5.22
CA GLY A 329 -1.66 -2.04 -3.84
C GLY A 329 -0.91 -3.12 -3.07
N LEU A 330 -0.10 -2.71 -2.10
CA LEU A 330 0.60 -3.60 -1.18
C LEU A 330 -0.06 -3.60 0.20
N SER A 331 -0.11 -4.76 0.85
CA SER A 331 -0.47 -4.87 2.27
C SER A 331 0.30 -6.00 2.92
N ALA A 332 0.87 -5.73 4.09
CA ALA A 332 1.49 -6.77 4.89
C ALA A 332 0.50 -7.39 5.86
N GLY A 333 0.61 -8.70 6.09
CA GLY A 333 -0.04 -9.38 7.19
C GLY A 333 0.53 -8.86 8.51
N SER A 334 -0.32 -8.41 9.45
CA SER A 334 0.13 -7.94 10.75
C SER A 334 0.26 -9.09 11.75
N ASP A 335 1.34 -9.09 12.54
CA ASP A 335 1.61 -10.05 13.62
C ASP A 335 0.63 -9.96 14.78
N ARG A 336 -0.20 -8.92 14.80
CA ARG A 336 -1.05 -8.56 15.96
C ARG A 336 -2.42 -9.20 15.94
N GLU A 337 -2.79 -9.90 14.85
CA GLU A 337 -4.12 -10.51 14.72
C GLU A 337 -4.04 -11.96 14.22
N PRO A 338 -4.84 -12.88 14.81
CA PRO A 338 -4.96 -14.24 14.30
C PRO A 338 -5.65 -14.24 12.92
N PRO A 339 -5.32 -15.20 12.04
CA PRO A 339 -4.48 -16.37 12.32
C PRO A 339 -2.98 -16.08 12.09
N LYS A 340 -2.13 -16.53 13.01
CA LYS A 340 -0.65 -16.46 12.98
C LYS A 340 0.00 -16.94 11.66
N ARG A 341 -0.77 -17.54 10.75
CA ARG A 341 -0.31 -18.05 9.45
C ARG A 341 -0.05 -16.98 8.39
N LEU A 342 -0.43 -15.71 8.62
CA LEU A 342 -0.26 -14.62 7.66
C LEU A 342 0.99 -13.76 7.93
N VAL A 343 1.69 -14.01 9.01
CA VAL A 343 2.81 -13.23 9.55
C VAL A 343 3.95 -13.02 8.54
N ASN A 344 4.16 -13.98 7.65
CA ASN A 344 5.26 -13.96 6.69
C ASN A 344 4.78 -13.76 5.25
N ARG A 345 3.70 -13.02 5.03
CA ARG A 345 3.19 -12.77 3.68
C ARG A 345 3.07 -11.29 3.39
N LEU A 346 3.52 -10.91 2.21
CA LEU A 346 3.25 -9.60 1.63
C LEU A 346 2.23 -9.78 0.51
N TRP A 347 1.03 -9.29 0.72
CA TRP A 347 -0.06 -9.38 -0.23
C TRP A 347 -0.04 -8.21 -1.21
N PHE A 348 -0.42 -8.46 -2.45
CA PHE A 348 -0.57 -7.43 -3.45
C PHE A 348 -1.67 -7.75 -4.47
N ALA A 349 -2.29 -6.69 -4.97
CA ALA A 349 -3.19 -6.76 -6.10
C ALA A 349 -2.39 -6.61 -7.39
N ASP A 350 -2.64 -7.45 -8.39
CA ASP A 350 -2.06 -7.32 -9.73
C ASP A 350 -3.16 -7.01 -10.75
N GLY A 351 -3.39 -5.71 -10.94
CA GLY A 351 -4.43 -5.25 -11.86
C GLY A 351 -4.15 -5.56 -13.33
N GLY A 352 -2.87 -5.70 -13.70
CA GLY A 352 -2.48 -6.06 -15.06
C GLY A 352 -2.71 -7.53 -15.38
N ALA A 353 -2.38 -8.41 -14.44
CA ALA A 353 -2.56 -9.86 -14.57
C ALA A 353 -3.92 -10.35 -14.04
N ASN A 354 -4.72 -9.45 -13.45
CA ASN A 354 -6.04 -9.78 -12.88
C ASN A 354 -6.00 -10.83 -11.76
N HIS A 355 -5.00 -10.70 -10.86
CA HIS A 355 -4.76 -11.62 -9.76
C HIS A 355 -4.74 -10.91 -8.42
N ILE A 356 -5.06 -11.67 -7.35
CA ILE A 356 -4.61 -11.37 -5.98
C ILE A 356 -3.43 -12.29 -5.70
N SER A 357 -2.36 -11.74 -5.14
CA SER A 357 -1.11 -12.45 -5.01
C SER A 357 -0.46 -12.21 -3.65
N TYR A 358 0.41 -13.12 -3.24
CA TYR A 358 1.29 -12.84 -2.10
C TYR A 358 2.70 -13.37 -2.33
N LEU A 359 3.66 -12.67 -1.74
CA LEU A 359 5.02 -13.10 -1.58
C LEU A 359 5.15 -13.79 -0.21
N GLN A 360 5.56 -15.07 -0.21
CA GLN A 360 5.82 -15.82 1.01
C GLN A 360 7.27 -15.64 1.43
N PHE A 361 7.49 -15.16 2.64
CA PHE A 361 8.82 -15.11 3.27
C PHE A 361 9.08 -16.44 3.99
N THR A 362 10.19 -17.07 3.68
CA THR A 362 10.65 -18.23 4.45
C THR A 362 11.45 -17.70 5.65
N PRO A 363 11.09 -18.05 6.90
CA PRO A 363 11.94 -17.73 8.02
C PRO A 363 13.32 -18.37 7.80
N ALA A 364 14.38 -17.60 8.09
CA ALA A 364 15.71 -18.20 8.12
C ALA A 364 15.68 -19.42 9.05
N ALA A 365 16.20 -20.57 8.57
CA ALA A 365 16.28 -21.76 9.40
C ALA A 365 17.01 -21.38 10.68
N ALA A 366 16.40 -21.64 11.85
CA ALA A 366 17.07 -21.48 13.11
C ALA A 366 18.28 -22.43 13.07
N GLU A 367 19.47 -21.87 13.00
CA GLU A 367 20.70 -22.66 13.22
C GLU A 367 20.65 -23.16 14.67
N HIS A 368 20.52 -24.45 14.82
CA HIS A 368 20.54 -25.17 16.11
C HIS A 368 21.95 -25.26 16.66
#